data_a0a7d6ffe1a1ab637a824f5e0c68993d
#
_entry.id   a0a7d6ffe1a1ab637a824f5e0c68993d
#
_cell.length_a   1.000
_cell.length_b   1.000
_cell.length_c   1.000
_cell.angle_alpha   90.00
_cell.angle_beta   90.00
_cell.angle_gamma   90.00
#
_symmetry.space_group_name_H-M   'P 1'
#
loop_
_entity.id
_entity.type
_entity.pdbx_description
1 polymer ?
#
loop_
_entity_poly.entity_id
_entity_poly.type
_entity_poly.pdbx_seq_one_letter_code
_entity_poly.pdbx_strand_id
1 'polypeptide(L)'
;MSAYQKEYQWAKQQPESFWQAQAKNIDWFEFPKTILANDANGIERWYPDGLLNTSWLALDYHCEQGRGDKAALIYDSPVTETKQVYSYFEMRDRVARIAGMLADQGVTKGDRVVIYMPMIPEAAMAMLACARLGAIHSVVFGGFAPNELAVRIEDAEPKVIMTASCGIEINKVIPYKPMVDKAIMESRWKPEKVVVLQRPQCDAQLSSERDLDWHQAVENALPHACVPVLATDPLYILYTSGTTGKPKGVVRDNGGHAVAMKYSMSAIYNMPQDGVFWAASDVGWVVGHSYIVYAPLIHGCTTILFEGKPVRTPDPGAFWRVCEEYGVNVLFSAPTAFRAIKKEDPQGEHLKKYDLSKLETIFMAGERLDPPTLEWVQSKTAKPVIDHWWQTETGWAIAGNMVGIELMPVKAGSATMPIPGYQVEILDEMGLRAGPMQQGFVALKRPLPPSCLPTVWRNHDRFESGYLSQFPGYYVSGDGGYLDEEGYLFIMGRIDDVINVAGHRLSTGEMEEIVGAHPAVAECAVVGVHDELKGQLPLGFVVLKDGVKIDPTELELELVSKVRNQIGAVACFKQALVVERLPKTRSGKILRRTIRQIADGEQYAVPSTIDDPSSLNEIEKVLATPLSSGGRFS
;
A
#
# COMPACT_ATOMS: atom_id res chain seq x y z
N MET A 1 20.72 -5.26 -26.81
CA MET A 1 19.55 -5.49 -25.95
C MET A 1 20.09 -5.60 -24.54
N SER A 2 19.64 -4.73 -23.61
CA SER A 2 20.08 -4.71 -22.21
C SER A 2 19.58 -5.96 -21.46
N ALA A 3 20.04 -6.15 -20.20
CA ALA A 3 19.56 -7.28 -19.39
C ALA A 3 18.06 -7.17 -19.12
N TYR A 4 17.60 -5.97 -18.76
CA TYR A 4 16.17 -5.68 -18.60
C TYR A 4 15.38 -6.00 -19.89
N GLN A 5 15.83 -5.51 -21.03
CA GLN A 5 15.13 -5.74 -22.30
C GLN A 5 15.00 -7.22 -22.66
N LYS A 6 16.03 -8.03 -22.38
CA LYS A 6 15.97 -9.49 -22.61
C LYS A 6 14.92 -10.16 -21.75
N GLU A 7 14.91 -9.84 -20.46
CA GLU A 7 13.96 -10.37 -19.48
C GLU A 7 12.51 -9.95 -19.83
N TYR A 8 12.33 -8.66 -20.11
CA TYR A 8 11.03 -8.11 -20.48
C TYR A 8 10.47 -8.74 -21.77
N GLN A 9 11.31 -8.88 -22.82
CA GLN A 9 10.88 -9.50 -24.08
C GLN A 9 10.57 -10.98 -23.90
N TRP A 10 11.32 -11.70 -23.09
CA TRP A 10 11.00 -13.10 -22.78
C TRP A 10 9.62 -13.22 -22.10
N ALA A 11 9.39 -12.46 -21.03
CA ALA A 11 8.10 -12.45 -20.34
C ALA A 11 6.93 -12.04 -21.25
N LYS A 12 7.16 -11.09 -22.17
CA LYS A 12 6.15 -10.61 -23.12
C LYS A 12 5.81 -11.63 -24.21
N GLN A 13 6.83 -12.27 -24.80
CA GLN A 13 6.64 -13.16 -25.95
C GLN A 13 6.28 -14.59 -25.53
N GLN A 14 6.71 -15.05 -24.38
CA GLN A 14 6.54 -16.40 -23.87
C GLN A 14 6.14 -16.39 -22.38
N PRO A 15 4.98 -15.81 -22.02
CA PRO A 15 4.61 -15.60 -20.63
C PRO A 15 4.53 -16.91 -19.83
N GLU A 16 4.00 -17.99 -20.39
CA GLU A 16 3.94 -19.27 -19.69
C GLU A 16 5.33 -19.86 -19.42
N SER A 17 6.24 -19.82 -20.40
CA SER A 17 7.61 -20.28 -20.24
C SER A 17 8.36 -19.46 -19.18
N PHE A 18 8.17 -18.13 -19.20
CA PHE A 18 8.75 -17.23 -18.22
C PHE A 18 8.27 -17.54 -16.81
N TRP A 19 6.96 -17.60 -16.61
CA TRP A 19 6.39 -17.84 -15.29
C TRP A 19 6.55 -19.28 -14.82
N GLN A 20 6.68 -20.25 -15.72
CA GLN A 20 7.08 -21.62 -15.36
C GLN A 20 8.54 -21.63 -14.81
N ALA A 21 9.44 -20.86 -15.40
CA ALA A 21 10.80 -20.75 -14.89
C ALA A 21 10.82 -20.06 -13.50
N GLN A 22 10.02 -19.02 -13.29
CA GLN A 22 9.93 -18.35 -11.99
C GLN A 22 9.29 -19.26 -10.92
N ALA A 23 8.30 -20.07 -11.28
CA ALA A 23 7.67 -21.02 -10.37
C ALA A 23 8.65 -22.07 -9.80
N LYS A 24 9.74 -22.36 -10.49
CA LYS A 24 10.82 -23.26 -10.00
C LYS A 24 11.68 -22.66 -8.90
N ASN A 25 11.54 -21.37 -8.61
CA ASN A 25 12.28 -20.67 -7.55
C ASN A 25 11.60 -20.78 -6.19
N ILE A 26 10.42 -21.40 -6.11
CA ILE A 26 9.75 -21.77 -4.86
C ILE A 26 9.54 -23.29 -4.83
N ASP A 27 9.35 -23.83 -3.64
CA ASP A 27 9.06 -25.26 -3.47
C ASP A 27 7.55 -25.50 -3.42
N TRP A 28 7.13 -26.56 -4.10
CA TRP A 28 5.74 -27.00 -4.22
C TRP A 28 5.57 -28.37 -3.55
N PHE A 29 4.43 -28.61 -2.94
CA PHE A 29 4.07 -29.98 -2.57
C PHE A 29 3.79 -30.82 -3.84
N GLU A 30 3.12 -30.20 -4.82
CA GLU A 30 3.00 -30.74 -6.18
C GLU A 30 3.21 -29.61 -7.18
N PHE A 31 4.28 -29.73 -8.00
CA PHE A 31 4.57 -28.72 -9.03
C PHE A 31 3.46 -28.72 -10.09
N PRO A 32 2.96 -27.52 -10.52
CA PRO A 32 1.86 -27.44 -11.48
C PRO A 32 2.22 -28.04 -12.84
N LYS A 33 1.32 -28.83 -13.39
CA LYS A 33 1.39 -29.36 -14.76
C LYS A 33 0.89 -28.33 -15.76
N THR A 34 -0.12 -27.55 -15.36
CA THR A 34 -0.70 -26.46 -16.12
C THR A 34 -0.19 -25.14 -15.59
N ILE A 35 0.43 -24.33 -16.44
CA ILE A 35 0.99 -23.05 -16.02
C ILE A 35 -0.05 -21.94 -16.06
N LEU A 36 -0.86 -21.88 -17.11
CA LEU A 36 -1.92 -20.91 -17.29
C LEU A 36 -3.16 -21.57 -17.86
N ALA A 37 -4.32 -21.29 -17.29
CA ALA A 37 -5.61 -21.70 -17.82
C ALA A 37 -6.69 -20.68 -17.48
N ASN A 38 -7.79 -20.68 -18.23
CA ASN A 38 -8.95 -19.88 -17.89
C ASN A 38 -9.84 -20.62 -16.89
N ASP A 39 -10.39 -19.90 -15.92
CA ASP A 39 -11.44 -20.42 -15.05
C ASP A 39 -12.81 -20.42 -15.75
N ALA A 40 -13.85 -20.82 -15.02
CA ALA A 40 -15.22 -20.88 -15.55
C ALA A 40 -15.78 -19.52 -16.02
N ASN A 41 -15.21 -18.43 -15.54
CA ASN A 41 -15.59 -17.05 -15.92
C ASN A 41 -14.69 -16.49 -17.04
N GLY A 42 -13.77 -17.30 -17.60
CA GLY A 42 -12.83 -16.85 -18.64
C GLY A 42 -11.70 -15.96 -18.10
N ILE A 43 -11.45 -15.98 -16.80
CA ILE A 43 -10.34 -15.25 -16.17
C ILE A 43 -9.12 -16.15 -16.09
N GLU A 44 -7.98 -15.60 -16.49
CA GLU A 44 -6.70 -16.30 -16.47
C GLU A 44 -6.27 -16.61 -15.04
N ARG A 45 -5.92 -17.88 -14.80
CA ARG A 45 -5.44 -18.39 -13.51
C ARG A 45 -4.10 -19.09 -13.68
N TRP A 46 -3.13 -18.64 -12.90
CA TRP A 46 -1.79 -19.23 -12.91
C TRP A 46 -1.74 -20.46 -11.99
N TYR A 47 -1.06 -21.52 -12.47
CA TYR A 47 -0.76 -22.74 -11.72
C TYR A 47 -1.98 -23.46 -11.13
N PRO A 48 -3.07 -23.65 -11.89
CA PRO A 48 -4.37 -24.05 -11.33
C PRO A 48 -4.38 -25.41 -10.62
N ASP A 49 -3.45 -26.29 -10.95
CA ASP A 49 -3.30 -27.65 -10.38
C ASP A 49 -2.07 -27.80 -9.46
N GLY A 50 -1.36 -26.72 -9.17
CA GLY A 50 -0.23 -26.72 -8.22
C GLY A 50 -0.70 -26.78 -6.78
N LEU A 51 0.01 -27.54 -5.93
CA LEU A 51 -0.23 -27.63 -4.48
C LEU A 51 0.95 -27.04 -3.69
N LEU A 52 0.66 -26.18 -2.73
CA LEU A 52 1.65 -25.55 -1.85
C LEU A 52 1.02 -25.16 -0.51
N ASN A 53 1.80 -24.55 0.36
CA ASN A 53 1.31 -23.77 1.49
C ASN A 53 2.19 -22.55 1.69
N THR A 54 1.58 -21.37 1.68
CA THR A 54 2.32 -20.08 1.76
C THR A 54 3.04 -19.92 3.09
N SER A 55 2.47 -20.39 4.22
CA SER A 55 3.13 -20.35 5.53
C SER A 55 4.32 -21.30 5.61
N TRP A 56 4.20 -22.50 5.01
CA TRP A 56 5.32 -23.44 4.91
C TRP A 56 6.49 -22.85 4.13
N LEU A 57 6.20 -22.23 2.97
CA LEU A 57 7.22 -21.52 2.17
C LEU A 57 7.92 -20.42 2.95
N ALA A 58 7.15 -19.68 3.76
CA ALA A 58 7.65 -18.54 4.52
C ALA A 58 8.48 -18.94 5.74
N LEU A 59 8.25 -20.10 6.35
CA LEU A 59 8.84 -20.48 7.64
C LEU A 59 9.45 -21.88 7.64
N ASP A 60 8.65 -22.94 7.49
CA ASP A 60 9.07 -24.33 7.63
C ASP A 60 10.18 -24.68 6.63
N TYR A 61 10.03 -24.26 5.38
CA TYR A 61 11.03 -24.43 4.33
C TYR A 61 12.41 -23.95 4.76
N HIS A 62 12.50 -22.76 5.35
CA HIS A 62 13.79 -22.20 5.79
C HIS A 62 14.37 -22.97 6.98
N CYS A 63 13.53 -23.47 7.88
CA CYS A 63 13.94 -24.35 8.98
C CYS A 63 14.53 -25.66 8.42
N GLU A 64 13.87 -26.28 7.44
CA GLU A 64 14.31 -27.51 6.79
C GLU A 64 15.60 -27.31 5.98
N GLN A 65 15.82 -26.10 5.44
CA GLN A 65 17.05 -25.74 4.74
C GLN A 65 18.21 -25.32 5.68
N GLY A 66 18.09 -25.54 7.00
CA GLY A 66 19.13 -25.23 7.96
C GLY A 66 19.30 -23.75 8.29
N ARG A 67 18.28 -22.92 8.01
CA ARG A 67 18.28 -21.48 8.30
C ARG A 67 17.37 -21.11 9.49
N GLY A 68 16.95 -22.08 10.28
CA GLY A 68 16.01 -21.90 11.38
C GLY A 68 16.47 -20.93 12.45
N ASP A 69 17.77 -20.84 12.71
CA ASP A 69 18.34 -19.92 13.72
C ASP A 69 18.52 -18.47 13.23
N LYS A 70 18.33 -18.21 11.91
CA LYS A 70 18.41 -16.84 11.39
C LYS A 70 17.22 -16.01 11.84
N ALA A 71 17.45 -14.71 12.02
CA ALA A 71 16.37 -13.75 12.27
C ALA A 71 15.40 -13.74 11.10
N ALA A 72 14.12 -14.02 11.40
CA ALA A 72 13.03 -13.92 10.45
C ALA A 72 12.32 -12.57 10.57
N LEU A 73 12.00 -12.15 11.80
CA LEU A 73 11.28 -10.92 12.08
C LEU A 73 11.92 -10.17 13.23
N ILE A 74 12.17 -8.88 13.02
CA ILE A 74 12.56 -7.93 14.05
C ILE A 74 11.36 -7.06 14.37
N TYR A 75 10.98 -7.01 15.63
CA TYR A 75 9.99 -6.09 16.15
C TYR A 75 10.68 -4.92 16.85
N ASP A 76 10.36 -3.71 16.43
CA ASP A 76 10.86 -2.47 17.04
C ASP A 76 9.69 -1.54 17.31
N SER A 77 9.43 -1.29 18.59
CA SER A 77 8.35 -0.41 19.04
C SER A 77 8.91 0.71 19.93
N PRO A 78 9.17 1.89 19.36
CA PRO A 78 9.55 3.05 20.18
C PRO A 78 8.42 3.55 21.08
N VAL A 79 7.15 3.20 20.79
CA VAL A 79 6.00 3.61 21.62
C VAL A 79 5.79 2.74 22.85
N THR A 80 6.37 1.54 22.89
CA THR A 80 6.39 0.65 24.07
C THR A 80 7.79 0.39 24.58
N GLU A 81 8.82 0.98 23.96
CA GLU A 81 10.24 0.75 24.27
C GLU A 81 10.62 -0.73 24.19
N THR A 82 9.99 -1.47 23.26
CA THR A 82 10.18 -2.92 23.11
C THR A 82 10.93 -3.21 21.81
N LYS A 83 11.95 -4.05 21.92
CA LYS A 83 12.67 -4.62 20.77
C LYS A 83 12.73 -6.12 20.93
N GLN A 84 12.42 -6.85 19.88
CA GLN A 84 12.40 -8.31 19.89
C GLN A 84 12.83 -8.88 18.54
N VAL A 85 13.63 -9.94 18.56
CA VAL A 85 14.04 -10.66 17.37
C VAL A 85 13.49 -12.07 17.45
N TYR A 86 12.83 -12.50 16.38
CA TYR A 86 12.32 -13.85 16.25
C TYR A 86 13.09 -14.57 15.14
N SER A 87 13.64 -15.74 15.46
CA SER A 87 14.22 -16.64 14.47
C SER A 87 13.14 -17.32 13.63
N TYR A 88 13.52 -17.94 12.49
CA TYR A 88 12.60 -18.75 11.70
C TYR A 88 12.01 -19.91 12.50
N PHE A 89 12.80 -20.56 13.40
CA PHE A 89 12.29 -21.59 14.31
C PHE A 89 11.22 -21.03 15.25
N GLU A 90 11.49 -19.90 15.90
CA GLU A 90 10.54 -19.29 16.84
C GLU A 90 9.27 -18.83 16.13
N MET A 91 9.39 -18.24 14.94
CA MET A 91 8.23 -17.84 14.15
C MET A 91 7.39 -19.05 13.75
N ARG A 92 8.02 -20.11 13.21
CA ARG A 92 7.35 -21.36 12.83
C ARG A 92 6.58 -21.95 14.01
N ASP A 93 7.22 -22.09 15.16
CA ASP A 93 6.64 -22.76 16.31
C ASP A 93 5.47 -21.96 16.89
N ARG A 94 5.60 -20.64 16.97
CA ARG A 94 4.50 -19.74 17.40
C ARG A 94 3.33 -19.76 16.41
N VAL A 95 3.61 -19.65 15.13
CA VAL A 95 2.59 -19.69 14.06
C VAL A 95 1.87 -21.04 14.05
N ALA A 96 2.58 -22.15 14.23
CA ALA A 96 1.98 -23.48 14.30
C ALA A 96 1.01 -23.63 15.49
N ARG A 97 1.35 -23.06 16.66
CA ARG A 97 0.45 -23.04 17.84
C ARG A 97 -0.76 -22.14 17.65
N ILE A 98 -0.57 -20.95 17.05
CA ILE A 98 -1.69 -20.05 16.72
C ILE A 98 -2.63 -20.73 15.71
N ALA A 99 -2.09 -21.46 14.73
CA ALA A 99 -2.89 -22.26 13.81
C ALA A 99 -3.66 -23.37 14.53
N GLY A 100 -3.03 -24.06 15.48
CA GLY A 100 -3.69 -25.04 16.34
C GLY A 100 -4.83 -24.42 17.15
N MET A 101 -4.60 -23.27 17.76
CA MET A 101 -5.64 -22.53 18.49
C MET A 101 -6.83 -22.19 17.58
N LEU A 102 -6.58 -21.71 16.33
CA LEU A 102 -7.65 -21.46 15.37
C LEU A 102 -8.40 -22.75 14.98
N ALA A 103 -7.67 -23.85 14.78
CA ALA A 103 -8.27 -25.16 14.49
C ALA A 103 -9.15 -25.67 15.64
N ASP A 104 -8.74 -25.45 16.90
CA ASP A 104 -9.55 -25.76 18.09
C ASP A 104 -10.85 -24.95 18.14
N GLN A 105 -10.88 -23.76 17.52
CA GLN A 105 -12.09 -22.96 17.33
C GLN A 105 -12.85 -23.34 16.03
N GLY A 106 -12.49 -24.47 15.43
CA GLY A 106 -13.15 -25.03 14.26
C GLY A 106 -12.81 -24.33 12.95
N VAL A 107 -11.76 -23.47 12.88
CA VAL A 107 -11.30 -22.85 11.64
C VAL A 107 -10.65 -23.92 10.76
N THR A 108 -11.11 -24.00 9.51
CA THR A 108 -10.62 -24.95 8.51
C THR A 108 -10.29 -24.22 7.19
N LYS A 109 -9.74 -24.95 6.23
CA LYS A 109 -9.46 -24.44 4.88
C LYS A 109 -10.69 -23.73 4.30
N GLY A 110 -10.49 -22.51 3.81
CA GLY A 110 -11.53 -21.68 3.20
C GLY A 110 -12.38 -20.85 4.18
N ASP A 111 -12.29 -21.10 5.49
CA ASP A 111 -12.90 -20.23 6.49
C ASP A 111 -12.21 -18.86 6.54
N ARG A 112 -12.95 -17.80 6.90
CA ARG A 112 -12.40 -16.45 7.01
C ARG A 112 -12.10 -16.12 8.46
N VAL A 113 -10.98 -15.43 8.65
CA VAL A 113 -10.53 -14.86 9.92
C VAL A 113 -10.25 -13.39 9.71
N VAL A 114 -10.89 -12.52 10.49
CA VAL A 114 -10.58 -11.09 10.50
C VAL A 114 -9.50 -10.81 11.54
N ILE A 115 -8.50 -10.04 11.16
CA ILE A 115 -7.39 -9.61 12.02
C ILE A 115 -7.49 -8.08 12.17
N TYR A 116 -7.77 -7.61 13.38
CA TYR A 116 -7.83 -6.20 13.74
C TYR A 116 -6.86 -5.92 14.88
N MET A 117 -5.58 -5.74 14.50
CA MET A 117 -4.46 -5.61 15.43
C MET A 117 -3.58 -4.42 15.05
N PRO A 118 -2.83 -3.83 16.01
CA PRO A 118 -1.79 -2.87 15.72
C PRO A 118 -0.55 -3.56 15.10
N MET A 119 0.49 -2.77 14.82
CA MET A 119 1.77 -3.25 14.27
C MET A 119 2.59 -4.01 15.31
N ILE A 120 2.14 -5.21 15.66
CA ILE A 120 2.77 -6.14 16.62
C ILE A 120 3.06 -7.49 15.96
N PRO A 121 4.02 -8.26 16.45
CA PRO A 121 4.40 -9.56 15.87
C PRO A 121 3.23 -10.52 15.70
N GLU A 122 2.29 -10.52 16.65
CA GLU A 122 1.12 -11.38 16.65
C GLU A 122 0.20 -11.13 15.44
N ALA A 123 0.17 -9.91 14.89
CA ALA A 123 -0.57 -9.62 13.66
C ALA A 123 0.02 -10.38 12.47
N ALA A 124 1.34 -10.35 12.28
CA ALA A 124 2.03 -11.10 11.23
C ALA A 124 1.92 -12.62 11.44
N MET A 125 2.05 -13.07 12.71
CA MET A 125 1.89 -14.48 13.08
C MET A 125 0.47 -14.97 12.80
N ALA A 126 -0.56 -14.15 13.05
CA ALA A 126 -1.96 -14.48 12.77
C ALA A 126 -2.22 -14.65 11.27
N MET A 127 -1.64 -13.79 10.43
CA MET A 127 -1.72 -13.91 8.96
C MET A 127 -1.12 -15.24 8.49
N LEU A 128 0.07 -15.57 8.97
CA LEU A 128 0.76 -16.82 8.63
C LEU A 128 0.06 -18.05 9.20
N ALA A 129 -0.58 -17.97 10.37
CA ALA A 129 -1.36 -19.06 10.96
C ALA A 129 -2.61 -19.36 10.12
N CYS A 130 -3.30 -18.34 9.61
CA CYS A 130 -4.41 -18.54 8.67
C CYS A 130 -3.92 -19.22 7.39
N ALA A 131 -2.82 -18.73 6.81
CA ALA A 131 -2.22 -19.33 5.62
C ALA A 131 -1.82 -20.80 5.86
N ARG A 132 -1.33 -21.12 7.08
CA ARG A 132 -0.95 -22.49 7.49
C ARG A 132 -2.12 -23.45 7.41
N LEU A 133 -3.31 -23.01 7.83
CA LEU A 133 -4.56 -23.80 7.76
C LEU A 133 -5.23 -23.80 6.38
N GLY A 134 -4.76 -22.96 5.45
CA GLY A 134 -5.50 -22.67 4.22
C GLY A 134 -6.77 -21.83 4.48
N ALA A 135 -6.88 -21.19 5.63
CA ALA A 135 -7.92 -20.23 5.94
C ALA A 135 -7.60 -18.88 5.28
N ILE A 136 -8.64 -18.10 5.03
CA ILE A 136 -8.55 -16.81 4.34
C ILE A 136 -8.52 -15.70 5.38
N HIS A 137 -7.41 -14.99 5.51
CA HIS A 137 -7.38 -13.85 6.42
C HIS A 137 -7.85 -12.56 5.75
N SER A 138 -8.43 -11.68 6.56
CA SER A 138 -8.72 -10.30 6.18
C SER A 138 -8.21 -9.37 7.27
N VAL A 139 -7.10 -8.69 6.98
CA VAL A 139 -6.53 -7.73 7.92
C VAL A 139 -7.22 -6.39 7.73
N VAL A 140 -7.71 -5.85 8.84
CA VAL A 140 -8.33 -4.53 8.90
C VAL A 140 -7.37 -3.60 9.64
N PHE A 141 -7.07 -2.45 9.04
CA PHE A 141 -6.17 -1.48 9.65
C PHE A 141 -6.63 -1.10 11.05
N GLY A 142 -5.73 -1.25 12.02
CA GLY A 142 -5.99 -1.12 13.47
C GLY A 142 -6.35 0.29 13.97
N GLY A 143 -6.70 1.18 13.11
CA GLY A 143 -7.19 2.51 13.46
C GLY A 143 -8.57 2.81 12.86
N PHE A 144 -9.17 1.85 12.13
CA PHE A 144 -10.48 2.06 11.54
C PHE A 144 -11.59 2.11 12.60
N ALA A 145 -12.56 2.99 12.35
CA ALA A 145 -13.75 3.12 13.17
C ALA A 145 -14.62 1.84 13.16
N PRO A 146 -15.46 1.62 14.18
CA PRO A 146 -16.29 0.41 14.29
C PRO A 146 -17.15 0.11 13.08
N ASN A 147 -17.76 1.11 12.44
CA ASN A 147 -18.58 0.95 11.25
C ASN A 147 -17.79 0.37 10.06
N GLU A 148 -16.53 0.76 9.88
CA GLU A 148 -15.66 0.22 8.84
C GLU A 148 -15.31 -1.24 9.09
N LEU A 149 -15.06 -1.59 10.34
CA LEU A 149 -14.85 -2.97 10.74
C LEU A 149 -16.14 -3.79 10.58
N ALA A 150 -17.31 -3.24 10.94
CA ALA A 150 -18.60 -3.90 10.81
C ALA A 150 -18.94 -4.29 9.37
N VAL A 151 -18.70 -3.38 8.41
CA VAL A 151 -18.92 -3.66 6.97
C VAL A 151 -18.03 -4.80 6.48
N ARG A 152 -16.78 -4.88 6.95
CA ARG A 152 -15.86 -5.95 6.58
C ARG A 152 -16.20 -7.28 7.23
N ILE A 153 -16.67 -7.25 8.47
CA ILE A 153 -17.22 -8.44 9.16
C ILE A 153 -18.44 -8.97 8.40
N GLU A 154 -19.33 -8.08 7.98
CA GLU A 154 -20.55 -8.47 7.27
C GLU A 154 -20.24 -9.09 5.88
N ASP A 155 -19.26 -8.55 5.15
CA ASP A 155 -18.91 -9.03 3.81
C ASP A 155 -18.01 -10.28 3.84
N ALA A 156 -17.03 -10.33 4.74
CA ALA A 156 -16.13 -11.48 4.88
C ALA A 156 -16.77 -12.67 5.60
N GLU A 157 -17.75 -12.44 6.46
CA GLU A 157 -18.39 -13.46 7.32
C GLU A 157 -17.34 -14.31 8.07
N PRO A 158 -16.49 -13.70 8.91
CA PRO A 158 -15.42 -14.42 9.58
C PRO A 158 -15.96 -15.35 10.66
N LYS A 159 -15.34 -16.52 10.79
CA LYS A 159 -15.60 -17.45 11.89
C LYS A 159 -15.00 -16.94 13.19
N VAL A 160 -13.78 -16.40 13.12
CA VAL A 160 -13.02 -15.86 14.24
C VAL A 160 -12.55 -14.44 13.92
N ILE A 161 -12.57 -13.57 14.93
CA ILE A 161 -11.86 -12.28 14.91
C ILE A 161 -10.69 -12.38 15.88
N MET A 162 -9.51 -11.96 15.42
CA MET A 162 -8.31 -11.82 16.24
C MET A 162 -8.02 -10.33 16.44
N THR A 163 -7.85 -9.90 17.69
CA THR A 163 -7.61 -8.50 18.02
C THR A 163 -6.65 -8.35 19.20
N ALA A 164 -6.23 -7.13 19.46
CA ALA A 164 -5.52 -6.76 20.69
C ALA A 164 -6.41 -5.90 21.58
N SER A 165 -6.10 -5.83 22.86
CA SER A 165 -6.81 -4.97 23.82
C SER A 165 -6.72 -3.49 23.43
N CYS A 166 -5.55 -3.08 22.91
CA CYS A 166 -5.33 -1.69 22.46
C CYS A 166 -4.26 -1.58 21.36
N GLY A 167 -4.31 -0.46 20.64
CA GLY A 167 -3.22 0.09 19.85
C GLY A 167 -2.63 1.34 20.51
N ILE A 168 -1.45 1.76 20.05
CA ILE A 168 -0.79 2.97 20.54
C ILE A 168 -0.43 3.85 19.35
N GLU A 169 -0.89 5.09 19.37
CA GLU A 169 -0.56 6.09 18.38
C GLU A 169 0.23 7.22 19.02
N ILE A 170 1.54 7.24 18.77
CA ILE A 170 2.52 8.13 19.42
C ILE A 170 2.49 7.92 20.94
N ASN A 171 1.70 8.71 21.67
CA ASN A 171 1.53 8.64 23.12
C ASN A 171 0.07 8.34 23.54
N LYS A 172 -0.82 8.09 22.59
CA LYS A 172 -2.25 7.86 22.84
C LYS A 172 -2.56 6.37 22.78
N VAL A 173 -3.06 5.82 23.88
CA VAL A 173 -3.59 4.45 23.94
C VAL A 173 -5.02 4.44 23.40
N ILE A 174 -5.30 3.58 22.43
CA ILE A 174 -6.59 3.43 21.77
C ILE A 174 -7.14 2.05 22.11
N PRO A 175 -8.22 1.95 22.90
CA PRO A 175 -8.85 0.66 23.21
C PRO A 175 -9.48 0.04 21.95
N TYR A 176 -9.01 -1.14 21.52
CA TYR A 176 -9.53 -1.82 20.34
C TYR A 176 -10.74 -2.70 20.64
N LYS A 177 -10.74 -3.39 21.78
CA LYS A 177 -11.83 -4.31 22.13
C LYS A 177 -13.22 -3.66 22.13
N PRO A 178 -13.44 -2.44 22.68
CA PRO A 178 -14.73 -1.77 22.59
C PRO A 178 -15.14 -1.46 21.16
N MET A 179 -14.19 -1.18 20.25
CA MET A 179 -14.48 -0.96 18.84
C MET A 179 -14.89 -2.25 18.13
N VAL A 180 -14.23 -3.37 18.45
CA VAL A 180 -14.60 -4.70 17.94
C VAL A 180 -15.99 -5.09 18.42
N ASP A 181 -16.32 -4.89 19.70
CA ASP A 181 -17.63 -5.20 20.25
C ASP A 181 -18.73 -4.40 19.58
N LYS A 182 -18.50 -3.10 19.38
CA LYS A 182 -19.43 -2.23 18.65
C LYS A 182 -19.60 -2.65 17.20
N ALA A 183 -18.51 -2.98 16.51
CA ALA A 183 -18.55 -3.46 15.13
C ALA A 183 -19.35 -4.76 14.99
N ILE A 184 -19.15 -5.71 15.91
CA ILE A 184 -19.91 -6.96 15.95
C ILE A 184 -21.39 -6.68 16.23
N MET A 185 -21.70 -5.73 17.10
CA MET A 185 -23.09 -5.35 17.40
C MET A 185 -23.78 -4.75 16.17
N GLU A 186 -23.10 -3.90 15.41
CA GLU A 186 -23.61 -3.22 14.21
C GLU A 186 -23.69 -4.16 12.99
N SER A 187 -22.84 -5.17 12.88
CA SER A 187 -22.86 -6.16 11.78
C SER A 187 -24.01 -7.15 11.94
N ARG A 188 -24.59 -7.59 10.81
CA ARG A 188 -25.57 -8.70 10.79
C ARG A 188 -24.88 -10.05 11.06
N TRP A 189 -23.65 -10.21 10.57
CA TRP A 189 -22.84 -11.39 10.83
C TRP A 189 -22.25 -11.35 12.23
N LYS A 190 -22.29 -12.49 12.94
CA LYS A 190 -21.71 -12.63 14.27
C LYS A 190 -20.61 -13.70 14.23
N PRO A 191 -19.35 -13.33 14.50
CA PRO A 191 -18.29 -14.33 14.62
C PRO A 191 -18.54 -15.25 15.80
N GLU A 192 -18.11 -16.51 15.69
CA GLU A 192 -18.26 -17.49 16.75
C GLU A 192 -17.36 -17.16 17.95
N LYS A 193 -16.13 -16.70 17.68
CA LYS A 193 -15.13 -16.35 18.70
C LYS A 193 -14.40 -15.06 18.37
N VAL A 194 -13.95 -14.41 19.44
CA VAL A 194 -13.01 -13.28 19.40
C VAL A 194 -11.81 -13.62 20.26
N VAL A 195 -10.62 -13.68 19.66
CA VAL A 195 -9.37 -13.93 20.36
C VAL A 195 -8.69 -12.60 20.64
N VAL A 196 -8.44 -12.29 21.92
CA VAL A 196 -7.96 -10.98 22.36
C VAL A 196 -6.58 -11.10 22.99
N LEU A 197 -5.60 -10.44 22.39
CA LEU A 197 -4.27 -10.27 22.98
C LEU A 197 -4.31 -9.12 23.99
N GLN A 198 -4.10 -9.43 25.26
CA GLN A 198 -3.97 -8.40 26.30
C GLN A 198 -2.61 -7.70 26.19
N ARG A 199 -2.64 -6.37 26.13
CA ARG A 199 -1.43 -5.53 26.15
C ARG A 199 -1.34 -4.79 27.47
N PRO A 200 -0.11 -4.64 28.06
CA PRO A 200 0.07 -4.01 29.38
C PRO A 200 -0.46 -2.57 29.49
N GLN A 201 -0.60 -1.88 28.35
CA GLN A 201 -1.00 -0.47 28.31
C GLN A 201 -2.51 -0.27 28.51
N CYS A 202 -3.33 -1.30 28.30
CA CYS A 202 -4.77 -1.23 28.49
C CYS A 202 -5.37 -2.64 28.52
N ASP A 203 -5.93 -3.04 29.64
CA ASP A 203 -6.64 -4.30 29.76
C ASP A 203 -8.03 -4.23 29.11
N ALA A 204 -8.41 -5.27 28.39
CA ALA A 204 -9.73 -5.44 27.82
C ALA A 204 -10.58 -6.39 28.67
N GLN A 205 -11.84 -6.04 28.88
CA GLN A 205 -12.81 -6.97 29.48
C GLN A 205 -13.24 -8.00 28.44
N LEU A 206 -13.22 -9.28 28.82
CA LEU A 206 -13.59 -10.40 27.97
C LEU A 206 -15.00 -10.90 28.33
N SER A 207 -15.83 -11.11 27.30
CA SER A 207 -17.13 -11.80 27.44
C SER A 207 -16.88 -13.31 27.51
N SER A 208 -17.26 -13.96 28.59
CA SER A 208 -16.96 -15.37 28.87
C SER A 208 -17.51 -16.37 27.84
N GLU A 209 -18.56 -16.00 27.10
CA GLU A 209 -19.18 -16.90 26.10
C GLU A 209 -18.49 -16.84 24.72
N ARG A 210 -17.97 -15.68 24.33
CA ARG A 210 -17.45 -15.42 22.99
C ARG A 210 -15.95 -15.20 22.96
N ASP A 211 -15.41 -14.50 23.96
CA ASP A 211 -14.03 -13.99 23.92
C ASP A 211 -13.06 -14.98 24.57
N LEU A 212 -11.89 -15.10 23.95
CA LEU A 212 -10.78 -15.94 24.44
C LEU A 212 -9.57 -15.04 24.71
N ASP A 213 -8.88 -15.29 25.82
CA ASP A 213 -7.56 -14.71 26.03
C ASP A 213 -6.55 -15.38 25.09
N TRP A 214 -5.80 -14.56 24.36
CA TRP A 214 -4.81 -15.02 23.38
C TRP A 214 -3.75 -15.93 24.00
N HIS A 215 -3.15 -15.51 25.10
CA HIS A 215 -2.04 -16.25 25.72
C HIS A 215 -2.51 -17.60 26.20
N GLN A 216 -3.61 -17.62 26.93
CA GLN A 216 -4.20 -18.85 27.45
C GLN A 216 -4.62 -19.80 26.32
N ALA A 217 -5.25 -19.28 25.26
CA ALA A 217 -5.72 -20.11 24.14
C ALA A 217 -4.56 -20.71 23.34
N VAL A 218 -3.50 -19.93 23.09
CA VAL A 218 -2.31 -20.39 22.34
C VAL A 218 -1.44 -21.34 23.17
N GLU A 219 -1.31 -21.11 24.49
CA GLU A 219 -0.54 -21.98 25.38
C GLU A 219 -1.14 -23.39 25.43
N ASN A 220 -2.46 -23.49 25.46
CA ASN A 220 -3.17 -24.76 25.51
C ASN A 220 -3.26 -25.49 24.14
N ALA A 221 -2.99 -24.80 23.05
CA ALA A 221 -3.11 -25.37 21.70
C ALA A 221 -1.90 -26.24 21.33
N LEU A 222 -2.16 -27.32 20.59
CA LEU A 222 -1.10 -28.10 19.95
C LEU A 222 -0.69 -27.45 18.61
N PRO A 223 0.60 -27.55 18.23
CA PRO A 223 1.03 -27.07 16.92
C PRO A 223 0.30 -27.78 15.77
N HIS A 224 -0.20 -27.03 14.79
CA HIS A 224 -0.87 -27.58 13.61
C HIS A 224 0.09 -27.65 12.41
N ALA A 225 0.01 -28.73 11.64
CA ALA A 225 0.78 -28.88 10.40
C ALA A 225 0.25 -27.94 9.29
N CYS A 226 1.05 -27.70 8.27
CA CYS A 226 0.62 -26.95 7.08
C CYS A 226 -0.37 -27.77 6.23
N VAL A 227 -1.50 -27.16 5.88
CA VAL A 227 -2.53 -27.79 5.05
C VAL A 227 -2.23 -27.51 3.57
N PRO A 228 -2.12 -28.52 2.71
CA PRO A 228 -1.97 -28.31 1.28
C PRO A 228 -3.16 -27.55 0.68
N VAL A 229 -2.86 -26.53 -0.11
CA VAL A 229 -3.86 -25.73 -0.83
C VAL A 229 -3.53 -25.69 -2.30
N LEU A 230 -4.56 -25.52 -3.15
CA LEU A 230 -4.33 -25.21 -4.55
C LEU A 230 -3.71 -23.82 -4.70
N ALA A 231 -2.87 -23.64 -5.70
CA ALA A 231 -2.29 -22.33 -6.00
C ALA A 231 -3.36 -21.26 -6.21
N THR A 232 -4.52 -21.63 -6.70
CA THR A 232 -5.67 -20.75 -6.96
C THR A 232 -6.61 -20.56 -5.76
N ASP A 233 -6.40 -21.27 -4.65
CA ASP A 233 -7.16 -21.05 -3.44
C ASP A 233 -6.84 -19.65 -2.87
N PRO A 234 -7.85 -18.93 -2.35
CA PRO A 234 -7.63 -17.61 -1.76
C PRO A 234 -6.72 -17.67 -0.53
N LEU A 235 -5.74 -16.77 -0.47
CA LEU A 235 -4.86 -16.54 0.68
C LEU A 235 -5.45 -15.47 1.60
N TYR A 236 -5.90 -14.36 1.01
CA TYR A 236 -6.48 -13.27 1.77
C TYR A 236 -7.51 -12.45 0.97
N ILE A 237 -8.30 -11.69 1.72
CA ILE A 237 -9.19 -10.65 1.23
C ILE A 237 -8.72 -9.31 1.80
N LEU A 238 -8.32 -8.38 0.95
CA LEU A 238 -7.95 -7.04 1.38
C LEU A 238 -8.95 -6.01 0.85
N TYR A 239 -9.62 -5.34 1.79
CA TYR A 239 -10.64 -4.36 1.45
C TYR A 239 -10.04 -3.00 1.10
N THR A 240 -10.44 -2.48 -0.06
CA THR A 240 -10.13 -1.13 -0.51
C THR A 240 -11.37 -0.25 -0.51
N SER A 241 -11.18 1.07 -0.36
CA SER A 241 -12.27 2.03 -0.52
C SER A 241 -12.77 2.00 -1.97
N GLY A 242 -14.06 1.74 -2.17
CA GLY A 242 -14.68 1.79 -3.49
C GLY A 242 -15.19 3.20 -3.82
N THR A 243 -15.17 3.57 -5.09
CA THR A 243 -15.79 4.82 -5.59
C THR A 243 -17.30 4.90 -5.30
N THR A 244 -17.96 3.78 -5.09
CA THR A 244 -19.39 3.66 -4.77
C THR A 244 -19.71 3.66 -3.28
N GLY A 245 -18.73 3.94 -2.40
CA GLY A 245 -18.93 3.98 -0.95
C GLY A 245 -18.82 2.63 -0.23
N LYS A 246 -19.10 1.49 -0.88
CA LYS A 246 -18.91 0.17 -0.27
C LYS A 246 -17.49 -0.36 -0.55
N PRO A 247 -16.77 -0.87 0.46
CA PRO A 247 -15.45 -1.49 0.26
C PRO A 247 -15.49 -2.63 -0.76
N LYS A 248 -14.37 -2.81 -1.47
CA LYS A 248 -14.13 -3.94 -2.39
C LYS A 248 -13.16 -4.90 -1.73
N GLY A 249 -13.53 -6.16 -1.57
CA GLY A 249 -12.63 -7.21 -1.09
C GLY A 249 -11.77 -7.74 -2.25
N VAL A 250 -10.54 -7.25 -2.36
CA VAL A 250 -9.56 -7.75 -3.32
C VAL A 250 -9.10 -9.13 -2.89
N VAL A 251 -9.34 -10.14 -3.73
CA VAL A 251 -8.90 -11.51 -3.46
C VAL A 251 -7.47 -11.70 -3.94
N ARG A 252 -6.67 -12.42 -3.16
CA ARG A 252 -5.32 -12.84 -3.53
C ARG A 252 -5.22 -14.35 -3.42
N ASP A 253 -4.67 -15.01 -4.44
CA ASP A 253 -4.42 -16.44 -4.42
C ASP A 253 -3.06 -16.79 -3.77
N ASN A 254 -2.85 -18.07 -3.46
CA ASN A 254 -1.64 -18.56 -2.80
C ASN A 254 -0.46 -18.65 -3.76
N GLY A 255 -0.59 -19.42 -4.85
CA GLY A 255 0.55 -19.80 -5.68
C GLY A 255 1.08 -18.65 -6.55
N GLY A 256 0.17 -17.94 -7.23
CA GLY A 256 0.54 -16.79 -8.04
C GLY A 256 1.22 -15.71 -7.20
N HIS A 257 0.71 -15.48 -5.99
CA HIS A 257 1.30 -14.53 -5.06
C HIS A 257 2.70 -14.97 -4.60
N ALA A 258 2.88 -16.23 -4.19
CA ALA A 258 4.17 -16.73 -3.73
C ALA A 258 5.27 -16.61 -4.81
N VAL A 259 4.94 -16.97 -6.07
CA VAL A 259 5.88 -16.85 -7.19
C VAL A 259 6.26 -15.39 -7.47
N ALA A 260 5.27 -14.50 -7.53
CA ALA A 260 5.51 -13.07 -7.76
C ALA A 260 6.32 -12.43 -6.63
N MET A 261 6.04 -12.79 -5.37
CA MET A 261 6.79 -12.30 -4.20
C MET A 261 8.26 -12.74 -4.26
N LYS A 262 8.52 -14.01 -4.55
CA LYS A 262 9.89 -14.53 -4.71
C LYS A 262 10.64 -13.83 -5.83
N TYR A 263 10.00 -13.68 -7.00
CA TYR A 263 10.56 -12.97 -8.14
C TYR A 263 10.87 -11.51 -7.82
N SER A 264 9.94 -10.79 -7.20
CA SER A 264 10.12 -9.37 -6.91
C SER A 264 11.29 -9.07 -5.96
N MET A 265 11.50 -9.91 -4.95
CA MET A 265 12.60 -9.73 -4.00
C MET A 265 13.98 -9.83 -4.68
N SER A 266 14.12 -10.75 -5.65
CA SER A 266 15.35 -10.91 -6.40
C SER A 266 15.48 -9.87 -7.52
N ALA A 267 14.46 -9.72 -8.35
CA ALA A 267 14.54 -8.95 -9.60
C ALA A 267 14.36 -7.44 -9.40
N ILE A 268 13.44 -7.02 -8.52
CA ILE A 268 13.17 -5.61 -8.26
C ILE A 268 14.09 -5.08 -7.17
N TYR A 269 14.10 -5.74 -6.00
CA TYR A 269 14.76 -5.21 -4.80
C TYR A 269 16.21 -5.67 -4.63
N ASN A 270 16.71 -6.62 -5.45
CA ASN A 270 18.06 -7.18 -5.37
C ASN A 270 18.41 -7.69 -3.97
N MET A 271 17.44 -8.30 -3.28
CA MET A 271 17.65 -8.72 -1.90
C MET A 271 18.52 -9.99 -1.80
N PRO A 272 19.60 -9.95 -1.03
CA PRO A 272 20.28 -11.18 -0.63
C PRO A 272 19.46 -11.94 0.44
N GLN A 273 19.55 -13.26 0.45
CA GLN A 273 18.83 -14.07 1.45
C GLN A 273 19.24 -13.75 2.90
N ASP A 274 20.46 -13.29 3.12
CA ASP A 274 20.95 -12.92 4.45
C ASP A 274 20.76 -11.42 4.77
N GLY A 275 20.06 -10.69 3.90
CA GLY A 275 19.80 -9.27 4.05
C GLY A 275 18.63 -8.95 4.96
N VAL A 276 18.52 -7.67 5.27
CA VAL A 276 17.41 -7.10 6.04
C VAL A 276 16.59 -6.19 5.13
N PHE A 277 15.32 -6.53 4.95
CA PHE A 277 14.35 -5.75 4.20
C PHE A 277 13.40 -5.05 5.16
N TRP A 278 13.19 -3.76 4.95
CA TRP A 278 12.25 -3.01 5.77
C TRP A 278 11.23 -2.27 4.91
N ALA A 279 9.99 -2.74 4.92
CA ALA A 279 8.85 -1.97 4.47
C ALA A 279 8.26 -1.19 5.65
N ALA A 280 8.55 0.10 5.72
CA ALA A 280 8.02 1.01 6.75
C ALA A 280 6.57 1.39 6.40
N SER A 281 5.67 0.42 6.58
CA SER A 281 4.24 0.48 6.29
C SER A 281 3.46 -0.27 7.38
N ASP A 282 2.19 -0.56 7.14
CA ASP A 282 1.30 -1.25 8.06
C ASP A 282 0.76 -2.54 7.44
N VAL A 283 0.62 -3.61 8.24
CA VAL A 283 0.08 -4.91 7.80
C VAL A 283 -1.37 -4.82 7.30
N GLY A 284 -2.11 -3.78 7.64
CA GLY A 284 -3.45 -3.50 7.14
C GLY A 284 -3.50 -3.03 5.68
N TRP A 285 -2.34 -2.77 5.05
CA TRP A 285 -2.23 -2.37 3.65
C TRP A 285 -1.58 -3.46 2.79
N VAL A 286 -1.74 -3.37 1.47
CA VAL A 286 -1.13 -4.34 0.55
C VAL A 286 0.40 -4.37 0.66
N VAL A 287 1.05 -3.24 0.94
CA VAL A 287 2.50 -3.18 1.19
C VAL A 287 2.86 -4.07 2.38
N GLY A 288 2.10 -4.02 3.46
CA GLY A 288 2.33 -4.85 4.63
C GLY A 288 2.14 -6.34 4.36
N HIS A 289 1.09 -6.72 3.63
CA HIS A 289 0.88 -8.10 3.20
C HIS A 289 2.07 -8.58 2.37
N SER A 290 2.34 -7.90 1.27
CA SER A 290 3.37 -8.33 0.32
C SER A 290 4.78 -8.21 0.88
N TYR A 291 5.15 -7.09 1.53
CA TYR A 291 6.54 -6.72 1.80
C TYR A 291 6.92 -6.54 3.28
N ILE A 292 5.99 -6.68 4.22
CA ILE A 292 6.34 -6.92 5.63
C ILE A 292 6.29 -8.42 5.93
N VAL A 293 5.25 -9.13 5.44
CA VAL A 293 5.00 -10.53 5.83
C VAL A 293 5.48 -11.51 4.75
N TYR A 294 4.86 -11.53 3.57
CA TYR A 294 5.04 -12.66 2.66
C TYR A 294 6.35 -12.64 1.88
N ALA A 295 6.66 -11.59 1.13
CA ALA A 295 7.82 -11.59 0.25
C ALA A 295 9.16 -11.76 0.98
N PRO A 296 9.46 -11.02 2.06
CA PRO A 296 10.72 -11.20 2.78
C PRO A 296 10.88 -12.61 3.35
N LEU A 297 9.82 -13.13 3.97
CA LEU A 297 9.85 -14.47 4.59
C LEU A 297 9.93 -15.59 3.55
N ILE A 298 9.18 -15.52 2.44
CA ILE A 298 9.31 -16.49 1.33
C ILE A 298 10.71 -16.41 0.71
N HIS A 299 11.28 -15.23 0.61
CA HIS A 299 12.64 -15.06 0.08
C HIS A 299 13.69 -15.63 1.03
N GLY A 300 13.46 -15.56 2.34
CA GLY A 300 14.34 -16.04 3.39
C GLY A 300 15.27 -14.99 3.96
N CYS A 301 14.94 -13.71 3.81
CA CYS A 301 15.63 -12.60 4.48
C CYS A 301 14.92 -12.20 5.79
N THR A 302 15.53 -11.28 6.52
CA THR A 302 14.91 -10.69 7.74
C THR A 302 13.97 -9.56 7.36
N THR A 303 12.78 -9.52 7.97
CA THR A 303 11.84 -8.41 7.85
C THR A 303 11.74 -7.63 9.16
N ILE A 304 11.42 -6.34 9.07
CA ILE A 304 11.21 -5.47 10.25
C ILE A 304 9.74 -5.08 10.34
N LEU A 305 9.17 -5.25 11.53
CA LEU A 305 7.86 -4.77 11.91
C LEU A 305 8.03 -3.63 12.91
N PHE A 306 7.70 -2.42 12.49
CA PHE A 306 7.94 -1.19 13.23
C PHE A 306 6.63 -0.61 13.76
N GLU A 307 6.48 -0.57 15.09
CA GLU A 307 5.34 0.07 15.75
C GLU A 307 5.68 1.53 16.10
N GLY A 308 5.77 2.38 15.08
CA GLY A 308 6.13 3.79 15.23
C GLY A 308 5.71 4.62 14.02
N LYS A 309 6.10 5.87 14.03
CA LYS A 309 5.86 6.84 12.95
C LYS A 309 7.20 7.35 12.41
N PRO A 310 7.26 7.90 11.21
CA PRO A 310 8.50 8.47 10.65
C PRO A 310 9.01 9.68 11.43
N VAL A 311 8.12 10.35 12.18
CA VAL A 311 8.39 11.49 13.06
C VAL A 311 7.70 11.29 14.41
N ARG A 312 8.15 11.99 15.46
CA ARG A 312 7.57 11.96 16.82
C ARG A 312 7.65 10.61 17.55
N THR A 313 8.41 9.62 17.04
CA THR A 313 8.64 8.35 17.71
C THR A 313 10.11 7.90 17.63
N PRO A 314 11.02 8.59 18.34
CA PRO A 314 10.81 9.82 19.12
C PRO A 314 10.95 11.10 18.28
N ASP A 315 11.66 11.06 17.14
CA ASP A 315 12.06 12.22 16.34
C ASP A 315 12.20 11.86 14.84
N PRO A 316 12.50 12.80 13.93
CA PRO A 316 12.63 12.51 12.50
C PRO A 316 13.84 11.63 12.12
N GLY A 317 14.69 11.26 13.10
CA GLY A 317 15.76 10.29 12.92
C GLY A 317 15.36 8.84 13.06
N ALA A 318 14.10 8.54 13.42
CA ALA A 318 13.64 7.19 13.72
C ALA A 318 13.91 6.18 12.58
N PHE A 319 13.67 6.57 11.33
CA PHE A 319 13.91 5.68 10.18
C PHE A 319 15.40 5.41 9.98
N TRP A 320 16.24 6.42 10.15
CA TRP A 320 17.67 6.28 9.98
C TRP A 320 18.30 5.44 11.10
N ARG A 321 17.80 5.58 12.34
CA ARG A 321 18.17 4.71 13.46
C ARG A 321 17.88 3.23 13.16
N VAL A 322 16.69 2.92 12.67
CA VAL A 322 16.31 1.55 12.33
C VAL A 322 17.21 1.00 11.21
N CYS A 323 17.51 1.82 10.20
CA CYS A 323 18.41 1.41 9.10
C CYS A 323 19.81 1.06 9.59
N GLU A 324 20.40 1.88 10.49
CA GLU A 324 21.72 1.61 11.07
C GLU A 324 21.68 0.40 12.00
N GLU A 325 20.76 0.42 12.98
CA GLU A 325 20.74 -0.56 14.08
C GLU A 325 20.55 -2.00 13.58
N TYR A 326 19.73 -2.18 12.55
CA TYR A 326 19.45 -3.51 12.01
C TYR A 326 20.15 -3.81 10.69
N GLY A 327 20.95 -2.88 10.17
CA GLY A 327 21.71 -3.07 8.93
C GLY A 327 20.82 -3.26 7.72
N VAL A 328 19.79 -2.44 7.59
CA VAL A 328 18.79 -2.52 6.50
C VAL A 328 19.47 -2.34 5.14
N ASN A 329 19.26 -3.30 4.22
CA ASN A 329 19.71 -3.21 2.84
C ASN A 329 18.76 -2.40 1.97
N VAL A 330 17.47 -2.64 2.10
CA VAL A 330 16.42 -1.96 1.33
C VAL A 330 15.38 -1.38 2.27
N LEU A 331 15.16 -0.07 2.14
CA LEU A 331 14.07 0.66 2.80
C LEU A 331 12.96 0.92 1.77
N PHE A 332 11.75 0.48 2.08
CA PHE A 332 10.56 0.78 1.31
C PHE A 332 9.54 1.55 2.15
N SER A 333 9.10 2.72 1.69
CA SER A 333 8.09 3.51 2.40
C SER A 333 7.26 4.36 1.42
N ALA A 334 6.34 5.16 1.96
CA ALA A 334 5.55 6.09 1.16
C ALA A 334 6.23 7.47 1.06
N PRO A 335 6.04 8.22 -0.04
CA PRO A 335 6.52 9.60 -0.17
C PRO A 335 6.09 10.51 0.98
N THR A 336 4.87 10.35 1.50
CA THR A 336 4.36 11.09 2.67
C THR A 336 5.25 10.95 3.90
N ALA A 337 5.83 9.78 4.16
CA ALA A 337 6.75 9.59 5.29
C ALA A 337 8.00 10.46 5.15
N PHE A 338 8.58 10.49 3.96
CA PHE A 338 9.77 11.30 3.69
C PHE A 338 9.47 12.80 3.64
N ARG A 339 8.27 13.21 3.17
CA ARG A 339 7.85 14.61 3.28
C ARG A 339 7.71 15.04 4.74
N ALA A 340 7.18 14.18 5.62
CA ALA A 340 7.10 14.45 7.04
C ALA A 340 8.50 14.60 7.68
N ILE A 341 9.44 13.69 7.34
CA ILE A 341 10.83 13.79 7.80
C ILE A 341 11.48 15.08 7.26
N LYS A 342 11.36 15.37 5.97
CA LYS A 342 11.89 16.58 5.32
C LYS A 342 11.34 17.86 5.97
N LYS A 343 10.07 17.86 6.37
CA LYS A 343 9.44 19.00 7.04
C LYS A 343 10.09 19.29 8.39
N GLU A 344 10.35 18.26 9.21
CA GLU A 344 10.91 18.41 10.55
C GLU A 344 12.45 18.47 10.55
N ASP A 345 13.11 17.84 9.56
CA ASP A 345 14.58 17.83 9.41
C ASP A 345 15.03 18.17 7.97
N PRO A 346 14.75 19.38 7.48
CA PRO A 346 15.04 19.75 6.08
C PRO A 346 16.55 19.71 5.75
N GLN A 347 17.43 19.88 6.72
CA GLN A 347 18.88 19.84 6.54
C GLN A 347 19.48 18.45 6.74
N GLY A 348 18.70 17.48 7.23
CA GLY A 348 19.18 16.13 7.51
C GLY A 348 20.11 16.03 8.72
N GLU A 349 19.91 16.88 9.72
CA GLU A 349 20.77 16.89 10.92
C GLU A 349 20.59 15.62 11.76
N HIS A 350 19.38 15.07 11.79
CA HIS A 350 19.12 13.78 12.42
C HIS A 350 19.71 12.62 11.61
N LEU A 351 19.60 12.66 10.28
CA LEU A 351 20.17 11.64 9.40
C LEU A 351 21.68 11.51 9.56
N LYS A 352 22.40 12.62 9.71
CA LYS A 352 23.87 12.65 9.86
C LYS A 352 24.39 11.89 11.10
N LYS A 353 23.51 11.60 12.07
CA LYS A 353 23.87 10.86 13.29
C LYS A 353 24.01 9.35 13.07
N TYR A 354 23.57 8.83 11.92
CA TYR A 354 23.44 7.41 11.66
C TYR A 354 24.27 6.97 10.46
N ASP A 355 24.86 5.75 10.57
CA ASP A 355 25.61 5.12 9.48
C ASP A 355 24.65 4.34 8.55
N LEU A 356 24.48 4.84 7.34
CA LEU A 356 23.65 4.21 6.31
C LEU A 356 24.48 3.40 5.30
N SER A 357 25.68 2.95 5.67
CA SER A 357 26.59 2.22 4.75
C SER A 357 25.98 0.92 4.22
N LYS A 358 25.15 0.23 5.03
CA LYS A 358 24.43 -0.99 4.65
C LYS A 358 23.22 -0.76 3.78
N LEU A 359 22.63 0.43 3.83
CA LEU A 359 21.47 0.77 3.00
C LEU A 359 21.92 0.89 1.53
N GLU A 360 21.34 0.10 0.66
CA GLU A 360 21.66 0.05 -0.77
C GLU A 360 20.71 0.88 -1.61
N THR A 361 19.39 0.75 -1.37
CA THR A 361 18.33 1.42 -2.13
C THR A 361 17.15 1.80 -1.27
N ILE A 362 16.46 2.86 -1.69
CA ILE A 362 15.21 3.33 -1.09
C ILE A 362 14.12 3.26 -2.15
N PHE A 363 13.06 2.51 -1.87
CA PHE A 363 11.88 2.40 -2.72
C PHE A 363 10.71 3.18 -2.15
N MET A 364 9.93 3.81 -3.01
CA MET A 364 8.73 4.55 -2.62
C MET A 364 7.53 4.15 -3.48
N ALA A 365 6.36 4.06 -2.86
CA ALA A 365 5.09 3.79 -3.54
C ALA A 365 3.88 4.26 -2.71
N GLY A 366 2.70 4.12 -3.30
CA GLY A 366 1.42 4.40 -2.66
C GLY A 366 0.79 5.72 -3.08
N GLU A 367 1.58 6.67 -3.51
CA GLU A 367 1.22 7.93 -4.13
C GLU A 367 2.34 8.38 -5.08
N ARG A 368 2.08 9.40 -5.88
CA ARG A 368 3.12 9.94 -6.78
C ARG A 368 4.29 10.48 -5.98
N LEU A 369 5.50 10.05 -6.34
CA LEU A 369 6.73 10.61 -5.80
C LEU A 369 7.07 11.90 -6.57
N ASP A 370 6.93 13.03 -5.90
CA ASP A 370 7.27 14.33 -6.48
C ASP A 370 8.81 14.50 -6.58
N PRO A 371 9.30 15.14 -7.66
CA PRO A 371 10.73 15.34 -7.87
C PRO A 371 11.45 16.00 -6.69
N PRO A 372 10.92 17.05 -6.05
CA PRO A 372 11.58 17.67 -4.89
C PRO A 372 11.77 16.76 -3.69
N THR A 373 10.88 15.78 -3.47
CA THR A 373 11.04 14.79 -2.41
C THR A 373 12.08 13.75 -2.78
N LEU A 374 12.05 13.24 -4.02
CA LEU A 374 13.05 12.31 -4.53
C LEU A 374 14.46 12.90 -4.42
N GLU A 375 14.66 14.10 -4.96
CA GLU A 375 15.95 14.82 -4.98
C GLU A 375 16.46 15.09 -3.56
N TRP A 376 15.57 15.48 -2.64
CA TRP A 376 15.94 15.70 -1.25
C TRP A 376 16.46 14.42 -0.60
N VAL A 377 15.72 13.31 -0.69
CA VAL A 377 16.14 12.02 -0.11
C VAL A 377 17.44 11.56 -0.72
N GLN A 378 17.57 11.61 -2.04
CA GLN A 378 18.78 11.20 -2.76
C GLN A 378 19.98 12.06 -2.36
N SER A 379 19.82 13.38 -2.25
CA SER A 379 20.89 14.29 -1.84
C SER A 379 21.35 14.08 -0.41
N LYS A 380 20.45 13.69 0.50
CA LYS A 380 20.77 13.48 1.92
C LYS A 380 21.35 12.10 2.19
N THR A 381 20.87 11.07 1.51
CA THR A 381 21.30 9.68 1.75
C THR A 381 22.42 9.23 0.83
N ALA A 382 22.63 9.89 -0.31
CA ALA A 382 23.50 9.47 -1.40
C ALA A 382 23.18 8.04 -1.91
N LYS A 383 21.91 7.60 -1.78
CA LYS A 383 21.44 6.30 -2.23
C LYS A 383 20.49 6.45 -3.42
N PRO A 384 20.39 5.43 -4.32
CA PRO A 384 19.33 5.40 -5.32
C PRO A 384 17.97 5.47 -4.66
N VAL A 385 17.12 6.38 -5.13
CA VAL A 385 15.72 6.52 -4.69
C VAL A 385 14.84 6.16 -5.87
N ILE A 386 13.98 5.18 -5.69
CA ILE A 386 13.23 4.54 -6.76
C ILE A 386 11.75 4.68 -6.48
N ASP A 387 11.06 5.38 -7.37
CA ASP A 387 9.60 5.33 -7.45
C ASP A 387 9.18 4.04 -8.17
N HIS A 388 8.20 3.34 -7.63
CA HIS A 388 7.60 2.21 -8.31
C HIS A 388 6.08 2.25 -8.12
N TRP A 389 5.37 1.96 -9.20
CA TRP A 389 3.92 2.09 -9.25
C TRP A 389 3.23 0.73 -9.25
N TRP A 390 2.22 0.60 -8.41
CA TRP A 390 1.36 -0.57 -8.28
C TRP A 390 0.05 -0.27 -7.54
N GLN A 391 -0.79 -1.26 -7.40
CA GLN A 391 -2.10 -1.16 -6.79
C GLN A 391 -2.34 -2.31 -5.82
N THR A 392 -3.30 -2.15 -4.92
CA THR A 392 -3.77 -3.26 -4.06
C THR A 392 -4.21 -4.46 -4.91
N GLU A 393 -4.83 -4.19 -6.03
CA GLU A 393 -5.33 -5.14 -7.00
C GLU A 393 -4.22 -6.02 -7.61
N THR A 394 -3.06 -5.48 -7.84
CA THR A 394 -1.94 -6.24 -8.42
C THR A 394 -1.07 -6.94 -7.39
N GLY A 395 -0.95 -6.37 -6.18
CA GLY A 395 -0.22 -6.95 -5.06
C GLY A 395 1.31 -6.80 -5.11
N TRP A 396 1.86 -6.31 -6.22
CA TRP A 396 3.27 -6.02 -6.45
C TRP A 396 3.44 -5.01 -7.57
N ALA A 397 4.67 -4.53 -7.78
CA ALA A 397 4.95 -3.45 -8.71
C ALA A 397 4.58 -3.79 -10.17
N ILE A 398 3.89 -2.86 -10.83
CA ILE A 398 3.56 -2.88 -12.26
C ILE A 398 4.71 -2.25 -13.05
N ALA A 399 5.26 -1.17 -12.54
CA ALA A 399 6.40 -0.47 -13.09
C ALA A 399 7.38 -0.10 -11.98
N GLY A 400 8.67 -0.16 -12.27
CA GLY A 400 9.74 0.13 -11.33
C GLY A 400 11.12 -0.03 -11.97
N ASN A 401 12.15 0.22 -11.17
CA ASN A 401 13.53 -0.05 -11.54
C ASN A 401 13.93 -1.46 -11.08
N MET A 402 14.41 -2.27 -12.01
CA MET A 402 14.73 -3.67 -11.76
C MET A 402 16.17 -3.81 -11.25
N VAL A 403 16.43 -3.34 -10.03
CA VAL A 403 17.79 -3.24 -9.45
C VAL A 403 18.54 -4.56 -9.47
N GLY A 404 17.82 -5.68 -9.28
CA GLY A 404 18.43 -7.02 -9.31
C GLY A 404 18.75 -7.56 -10.72
N ILE A 405 18.26 -6.90 -11.76
CA ILE A 405 18.56 -7.25 -13.16
C ILE A 405 19.47 -6.20 -13.78
N GLU A 406 19.04 -4.94 -13.73
CA GLU A 406 19.77 -3.82 -14.30
C GLU A 406 19.27 -2.52 -13.66
N LEU A 407 20.14 -1.81 -12.95
CA LEU A 407 19.82 -0.49 -12.42
C LEU A 407 19.80 0.52 -13.57
N MET A 408 18.62 0.96 -13.95
CA MET A 408 18.41 1.97 -14.98
C MET A 408 18.49 3.38 -14.41
N PRO A 409 18.80 4.40 -15.25
CA PRO A 409 18.75 5.79 -14.83
C PRO A 409 17.39 6.15 -14.19
N VAL A 410 17.42 6.82 -13.06
CA VAL A 410 16.21 7.30 -12.39
C VAL A 410 15.80 8.63 -13.01
N LYS A 411 14.59 8.70 -13.54
CA LYS A 411 13.97 9.94 -14.00
C LYS A 411 12.97 10.43 -12.96
N ALA A 412 13.17 11.61 -12.43
CA ALA A 412 12.28 12.20 -11.45
C ALA A 412 10.83 12.27 -11.95
N GLY A 413 9.87 11.86 -11.13
CA GLY A 413 8.45 11.78 -11.48
C GLY A 413 8.03 10.55 -12.29
N SER A 414 8.98 9.69 -12.66
CA SER A 414 8.70 8.44 -13.40
C SER A 414 8.79 7.22 -12.49
N ALA A 415 7.85 6.29 -12.67
CA ALA A 415 7.90 4.95 -12.10
C ALA A 415 8.84 4.00 -12.88
N THR A 416 9.74 4.51 -13.67
CA THR A 416 10.72 3.81 -14.52
C THR A 416 10.06 2.98 -15.62
N MET A 417 10.25 1.67 -15.66
CA MET A 417 9.81 0.80 -16.74
C MET A 417 8.78 -0.23 -16.28
N PRO A 418 7.94 -0.74 -17.18
CA PRO A 418 7.08 -1.90 -16.87
C PRO A 418 7.89 -3.10 -16.37
N ILE A 419 7.43 -3.74 -15.31
CA ILE A 419 8.06 -4.96 -14.79
C ILE A 419 7.80 -6.13 -15.77
N PRO A 420 8.77 -7.04 -16.00
CA PRO A 420 8.55 -8.26 -16.79
C PRO A 420 7.31 -9.03 -16.33
N GLY A 421 6.43 -9.33 -17.29
CA GLY A 421 5.10 -9.90 -17.05
C GLY A 421 3.96 -8.90 -17.23
N TYR A 422 4.18 -7.62 -16.98
CA TYR A 422 3.19 -6.59 -17.28
C TYR A 422 3.43 -5.98 -18.66
N GLN A 423 2.37 -5.87 -19.44
CA GLN A 423 2.35 -5.12 -20.70
C GLN A 423 1.54 -3.84 -20.49
N VAL A 424 2.23 -2.76 -20.14
CA VAL A 424 1.62 -1.45 -19.92
C VAL A 424 1.43 -0.75 -21.25
N GLU A 425 0.21 -0.29 -21.52
CA GLU A 425 -0.14 0.51 -22.69
C GLU A 425 -0.92 1.74 -22.26
N ILE A 426 -0.71 2.83 -22.97
CA ILE A 426 -1.49 4.05 -22.81
C ILE A 426 -2.57 4.05 -23.89
N LEU A 427 -3.83 4.13 -23.47
CA LEU A 427 -4.97 4.11 -24.38
C LEU A 427 -5.70 5.46 -24.37
N ASP A 428 -6.18 5.88 -25.52
CA ASP A 428 -7.09 7.02 -25.64
C ASP A 428 -8.54 6.62 -25.26
N GLU A 429 -9.47 7.54 -25.37
CA GLU A 429 -10.90 7.31 -25.07
C GLU A 429 -11.56 6.28 -26.00
N MET A 430 -11.01 6.06 -27.18
CA MET A 430 -11.47 5.08 -28.16
C MET A 430 -10.82 3.69 -27.96
N GLY A 431 -9.90 3.57 -26.98
CA GLY A 431 -9.14 2.34 -26.73
C GLY A 431 -7.99 2.12 -27.70
N LEU A 432 -7.57 3.15 -28.44
CA LEU A 432 -6.43 3.09 -29.34
C LEU A 432 -5.15 3.46 -28.56
N ARG A 433 -4.02 2.89 -28.96
CA ARG A 433 -2.74 3.17 -28.33
C ARG A 433 -2.30 4.60 -28.60
N ALA A 434 -2.03 5.33 -27.53
CA ALA A 434 -1.43 6.65 -27.59
C ALA A 434 0.06 6.56 -27.98
N GLY A 435 0.56 7.57 -28.68
CA GLY A 435 1.98 7.71 -28.98
C GLY A 435 2.81 8.15 -27.76
N PRO A 436 4.15 8.16 -27.88
CA PRO A 436 5.01 8.70 -26.84
C PRO A 436 4.62 10.12 -26.44
N MET A 437 4.76 10.46 -25.15
CA MET A 437 4.39 11.75 -24.53
C MET A 437 2.90 12.10 -24.60
N GLN A 438 2.05 11.22 -25.14
CA GLN A 438 0.60 11.43 -25.15
C GLN A 438 -0.04 10.82 -23.91
N GLN A 439 -0.81 11.62 -23.19
CA GLN A 439 -1.54 11.19 -22.00
C GLN A 439 -2.77 10.37 -22.35
N GLY A 440 -3.07 9.37 -21.55
CA GLY A 440 -4.25 8.53 -21.70
C GLY A 440 -4.48 7.64 -20.47
N PHE A 441 -5.31 6.62 -20.66
CA PHE A 441 -5.59 5.60 -19.65
C PHE A 441 -4.42 4.63 -19.54
N VAL A 442 -3.89 4.44 -18.34
CA VAL A 442 -2.89 3.41 -18.11
C VAL A 442 -3.59 2.06 -18.02
N ALA A 443 -3.43 1.25 -19.04
CA ALA A 443 -4.06 -0.05 -19.20
C ALA A 443 -3.02 -1.19 -19.21
N LEU A 444 -3.37 -2.33 -18.64
CA LEU A 444 -2.54 -3.51 -18.61
C LEU A 444 -3.13 -4.57 -19.54
N LYS A 445 -2.37 -4.96 -20.55
CA LYS A 445 -2.82 -5.99 -21.48
C LYS A 445 -2.85 -7.36 -20.81
N ARG A 446 -3.94 -8.09 -20.99
CA ARG A 446 -4.12 -9.45 -20.45
C ARG A 446 -3.38 -10.50 -21.33
N PRO A 447 -2.94 -11.66 -20.76
CA PRO A 447 -3.10 -12.05 -19.35
C PRO A 447 -2.25 -11.19 -18.41
N LEU A 448 -2.78 -10.88 -17.22
CA LEU A 448 -2.01 -10.25 -16.15
C LEU A 448 -1.02 -11.27 -15.57
N PRO A 449 0.13 -10.83 -15.03
CA PRO A 449 1.07 -11.74 -14.37
C PRO A 449 0.48 -12.33 -13.08
N PRO A 450 1.12 -13.38 -12.51
CA PRO A 450 0.74 -13.95 -11.23
C PRO A 450 0.63 -12.89 -10.13
N SER A 451 -0.16 -13.15 -9.09
CA SER A 451 -0.47 -12.27 -7.97
C SER A 451 -1.55 -11.21 -8.22
N CYS A 452 -1.90 -10.89 -9.47
CA CYS A 452 -3.02 -9.98 -9.71
C CYS A 452 -4.35 -10.59 -9.24
N LEU A 453 -5.30 -9.71 -8.83
CA LEU A 453 -6.60 -10.18 -8.35
C LEU A 453 -7.32 -11.01 -9.42
N PRO A 454 -7.85 -12.19 -9.08
CA PRO A 454 -8.69 -12.96 -9.99
C PRO A 454 -10.16 -12.53 -9.92
N THR A 455 -10.56 -11.84 -8.85
CA THR A 455 -11.94 -11.39 -8.62
C THR A 455 -12.02 -10.45 -7.42
N VAL A 456 -13.19 -9.83 -7.25
CA VAL A 456 -13.62 -9.18 -6.00
C VAL A 456 -14.45 -10.18 -5.20
N TRP A 457 -14.20 -10.27 -3.90
CA TRP A 457 -14.86 -11.22 -3.01
C TRP A 457 -16.39 -11.12 -3.11
N ARG A 458 -17.05 -12.26 -3.40
CA ARG A 458 -18.50 -12.41 -3.52
C ARG A 458 -19.17 -11.45 -4.53
N ASN A 459 -18.40 -10.80 -5.40
CA ASN A 459 -18.93 -9.83 -6.37
C ASN A 459 -18.09 -9.78 -7.65
N HIS A 460 -18.16 -10.86 -8.45
CA HIS A 460 -17.43 -10.99 -9.70
C HIS A 460 -17.84 -9.93 -10.73
N ASP A 461 -19.14 -9.60 -10.81
CA ASP A 461 -19.66 -8.58 -11.73
C ASP A 461 -19.02 -7.21 -11.48
N ARG A 462 -18.73 -6.90 -10.20
CA ARG A 462 -18.01 -5.66 -9.84
C ARG A 462 -16.55 -5.70 -10.28
N PHE A 463 -15.93 -6.87 -10.33
CA PHE A 463 -14.59 -7.03 -10.89
C PHE A 463 -14.61 -6.77 -12.40
N GLU A 464 -15.50 -7.42 -13.14
CA GLU A 464 -15.60 -7.26 -14.59
C GLU A 464 -15.95 -5.81 -14.97
N SER A 465 -17.00 -5.26 -14.37
CA SER A 465 -17.45 -3.89 -14.67
C SER A 465 -16.44 -2.81 -14.27
N GLY A 466 -15.71 -3.04 -13.17
CA GLY A 466 -14.78 -2.05 -12.63
C GLY A 466 -13.41 -2.04 -13.29
N TYR A 467 -13.00 -3.13 -13.92
CA TYR A 467 -11.62 -3.27 -14.39
C TYR A 467 -11.47 -3.80 -15.82
N LEU A 468 -12.43 -4.55 -16.36
CA LEU A 468 -12.25 -5.29 -17.62
C LEU A 468 -13.18 -4.83 -18.75
N SER A 469 -14.31 -4.18 -18.44
CA SER A 469 -15.34 -3.88 -19.42
C SER A 469 -15.04 -2.67 -20.31
N GLN A 470 -14.25 -1.71 -19.81
CA GLN A 470 -14.02 -0.45 -20.54
C GLN A 470 -13.23 -0.65 -21.84
N PHE A 471 -12.17 -1.44 -21.79
CA PHE A 471 -11.35 -1.77 -22.96
C PHE A 471 -11.15 -3.29 -23.05
N PRO A 472 -11.82 -3.98 -24.00
CA PRO A 472 -11.71 -5.42 -24.15
C PRO A 472 -10.25 -5.89 -24.30
N GLY A 473 -9.87 -6.91 -23.54
CA GLY A 473 -8.49 -7.45 -23.53
C GLY A 473 -7.52 -6.72 -22.60
N TYR A 474 -7.98 -5.70 -21.88
CA TYR A 474 -7.17 -4.94 -20.92
C TYR A 474 -7.79 -4.94 -19.52
N TYR A 475 -6.93 -4.81 -18.54
CA TYR A 475 -7.27 -4.36 -17.19
C TYR A 475 -7.03 -2.86 -17.12
N VAL A 476 -8.02 -2.10 -16.68
CA VAL A 476 -7.95 -0.64 -16.56
C VAL A 476 -7.60 -0.26 -15.13
N SER A 477 -6.44 0.37 -14.96
CA SER A 477 -5.93 0.75 -13.63
C SER A 477 -6.74 1.86 -12.94
N GLY A 478 -7.45 2.68 -13.72
CA GLY A 478 -8.08 3.91 -13.26
C GLY A 478 -7.10 5.05 -13.04
N ASP A 479 -5.83 4.87 -13.43
CA ASP A 479 -4.81 5.92 -13.43
C ASP A 479 -4.59 6.45 -14.85
N GLY A 480 -4.28 7.75 -14.95
CA GLY A 480 -3.84 8.41 -16.15
C GLY A 480 -2.33 8.54 -16.18
N GLY A 481 -1.75 8.49 -17.37
CA GLY A 481 -0.30 8.59 -17.53
C GLY A 481 0.14 8.64 -18.98
N TYR A 482 1.44 8.61 -19.20
CA TYR A 482 2.07 8.52 -20.50
C TYR A 482 3.38 7.74 -20.44
N LEU A 483 3.82 7.25 -21.60
CA LEU A 483 5.17 6.72 -21.79
C LEU A 483 5.98 7.78 -22.52
N ASP A 484 7.24 8.00 -22.09
CA ASP A 484 8.15 8.85 -22.86
C ASP A 484 8.75 8.11 -24.09
N GLU A 485 9.59 8.78 -24.85
CA GLU A 485 10.22 8.21 -26.04
C GLU A 485 11.14 7.01 -25.73
N GLU A 486 11.64 6.92 -24.52
CA GLU A 486 12.49 5.81 -24.04
C GLU A 486 11.66 4.68 -23.39
N GLY A 487 10.34 4.86 -23.22
CA GLY A 487 9.42 3.90 -22.60
C GLY A 487 9.28 4.02 -21.08
N TYR A 488 9.77 5.10 -20.49
CA TYR A 488 9.57 5.39 -19.07
C TYR A 488 8.12 5.77 -18.81
N LEU A 489 7.53 5.17 -17.77
CA LEU A 489 6.14 5.41 -17.38
C LEU A 489 6.04 6.58 -16.38
N PHE A 490 5.18 7.53 -16.71
CA PHE A 490 4.81 8.66 -15.86
C PHE A 490 3.35 8.54 -15.47
N ILE A 491 3.08 8.36 -14.18
CA ILE A 491 1.71 8.35 -13.63
C ILE A 491 1.33 9.78 -13.26
N MET A 492 0.25 10.28 -13.87
CA MET A 492 -0.21 11.66 -13.67
C MET A 492 -1.28 11.78 -12.59
N GLY A 493 -1.81 10.69 -12.10
CA GLY A 493 -2.82 10.61 -11.05
C GLY A 493 -4.04 9.78 -11.47
N ARG A 494 -5.08 9.81 -10.63
CA ARG A 494 -6.34 9.13 -10.92
C ARG A 494 -7.06 9.84 -12.06
N ILE A 495 -7.68 9.06 -12.95
CA ILE A 495 -8.50 9.62 -14.04
C ILE A 495 -9.67 10.44 -13.47
N ASP A 496 -10.19 10.03 -12.30
CA ASP A 496 -11.26 10.74 -11.60
C ASP A 496 -10.82 12.10 -11.02
N ASP A 497 -9.51 12.33 -10.88
CA ASP A 497 -8.91 13.57 -10.36
C ASP A 497 -8.47 14.53 -11.50
N VAL A 498 -8.67 14.18 -12.77
CA VAL A 498 -8.40 15.07 -13.91
C VAL A 498 -9.39 16.24 -13.89
N ILE A 499 -8.86 17.45 -14.04
CA ILE A 499 -9.67 18.69 -14.10
C ILE A 499 -10.01 19.00 -15.56
N ASN A 500 -11.28 19.20 -15.83
CA ASN A 500 -11.73 19.55 -17.18
C ASN A 500 -12.01 21.06 -17.27
N VAL A 501 -11.04 21.80 -17.80
CA VAL A 501 -11.12 23.27 -17.97
C VAL A 501 -11.47 23.58 -19.42
N ALA A 502 -12.67 24.00 -19.70
CA ALA A 502 -13.14 24.39 -21.04
C ALA A 502 -12.83 23.33 -22.12
N GLY A 503 -12.97 22.03 -21.78
CA GLY A 503 -12.66 20.91 -22.68
C GLY A 503 -11.20 20.44 -22.65
N HIS A 504 -10.31 21.13 -21.94
CA HIS A 504 -8.93 20.70 -21.75
C HIS A 504 -8.82 19.83 -20.48
N ARG A 505 -8.27 18.63 -20.64
CA ARG A 505 -8.02 17.72 -19.52
C ARG A 505 -6.65 18.02 -18.92
N LEU A 506 -6.65 18.48 -17.69
CA LEU A 506 -5.44 18.91 -16.98
C LEU A 506 -5.17 17.99 -15.78
N SER A 507 -3.93 17.59 -15.64
CA SER A 507 -3.49 16.76 -14.51
C SER A 507 -3.36 17.58 -13.23
N THR A 508 -4.02 17.15 -12.16
CA THR A 508 -3.78 17.70 -10.81
C THR A 508 -2.33 17.48 -10.39
N GLY A 509 -1.77 16.31 -10.72
CA GLY A 509 -0.40 15.96 -10.38
C GLY A 509 0.66 16.87 -11.02
N GLU A 510 0.47 17.29 -12.27
CA GLU A 510 1.37 18.23 -12.93
C GLU A 510 1.36 19.60 -12.27
N MET A 511 0.18 20.10 -11.91
CA MET A 511 0.06 21.36 -11.17
C MET A 511 0.66 21.24 -9.75
N GLU A 512 0.42 20.14 -9.07
CA GLU A 512 0.97 19.87 -7.74
C GLU A 512 2.50 19.80 -7.74
N GLU A 513 3.10 19.26 -8.81
CA GLU A 513 4.55 19.25 -8.99
C GLU A 513 5.13 20.65 -9.06
N ILE A 514 4.50 21.52 -9.87
CA ILE A 514 4.93 22.92 -10.04
C ILE A 514 4.78 23.70 -8.73
N VAL A 515 3.64 23.52 -8.06
CA VAL A 515 3.35 24.16 -6.77
C VAL A 515 4.30 23.65 -5.69
N GLY A 516 4.50 22.34 -5.62
CA GLY A 516 5.38 21.68 -4.64
C GLY A 516 6.87 22.02 -4.81
N ALA A 517 7.28 22.39 -6.02
CA ALA A 517 8.64 22.86 -6.30
C ALA A 517 8.93 24.27 -5.74
N HIS A 518 7.94 24.95 -5.17
CA HIS A 518 8.17 26.26 -4.53
C HIS A 518 8.93 26.10 -3.21
N PRO A 519 9.99 26.92 -2.93
CA PRO A 519 10.82 26.78 -1.74
C PRO A 519 10.06 26.83 -0.40
N ALA A 520 8.97 27.59 -0.34
CA ALA A 520 8.15 27.74 0.86
C ALA A 520 7.17 26.59 1.09
N VAL A 521 6.86 25.78 0.07
CA VAL A 521 5.82 24.74 0.12
C VAL A 521 6.38 23.43 0.66
N ALA A 522 5.73 22.88 1.68
CA ALA A 522 6.01 21.54 2.21
C ALA A 522 5.16 20.47 1.51
N GLU A 523 3.88 20.76 1.34
CA GLU A 523 2.89 19.87 0.69
C GLU A 523 1.86 20.71 -0.05
N CYS A 524 1.23 20.12 -1.06
CA CYS A 524 0.13 20.75 -1.77
C CYS A 524 -0.89 19.73 -2.28
N ALA A 525 -2.08 20.20 -2.58
CA ALA A 525 -3.12 19.49 -3.29
C ALA A 525 -3.80 20.44 -4.27
N VAL A 526 -4.14 19.94 -5.46
CA VAL A 526 -4.95 20.66 -6.44
C VAL A 526 -6.23 19.89 -6.69
N VAL A 527 -7.35 20.59 -6.67
CA VAL A 527 -8.68 20.01 -6.97
C VAL A 527 -9.39 20.83 -8.03
N GLY A 528 -10.22 20.18 -8.85
CA GLY A 528 -11.09 20.87 -9.79
C GLY A 528 -12.38 21.28 -9.10
N VAL A 529 -12.63 22.58 -8.98
CA VAL A 529 -13.88 23.13 -8.45
C VAL A 529 -14.82 23.51 -9.57
N HIS A 530 -16.12 23.43 -9.33
CA HIS A 530 -17.13 23.72 -10.35
C HIS A 530 -17.08 25.19 -10.81
N ASP A 531 -17.19 25.39 -12.13
CA ASP A 531 -17.28 26.70 -12.78
C ASP A 531 -18.33 26.66 -13.89
N GLU A 532 -19.28 27.61 -13.87
CA GLU A 532 -20.41 27.63 -14.83
C GLU A 532 -19.98 27.80 -16.29
N LEU A 533 -18.87 28.49 -16.55
CA LEU A 533 -18.40 28.78 -17.91
C LEU A 533 -17.40 27.76 -18.44
N LYS A 534 -16.53 27.26 -17.58
CA LYS A 534 -15.39 26.41 -17.98
C LYS A 534 -15.54 24.95 -17.54
N GLY A 535 -16.64 24.62 -16.87
CA GLY A 535 -16.90 23.31 -16.26
C GLY A 535 -16.17 23.15 -14.94
N GLN A 536 -14.84 23.26 -14.92
CA GLN A 536 -14.03 23.22 -13.70
C GLN A 536 -12.89 24.24 -13.77
N LEU A 537 -12.45 24.68 -12.58
CA LEU A 537 -11.22 25.45 -12.41
C LEU A 537 -10.33 24.81 -11.33
N PRO A 538 -9.00 24.80 -11.53
CA PRO A 538 -8.08 24.31 -10.50
C PRO A 538 -8.02 25.26 -9.31
N LEU A 539 -8.13 24.68 -8.10
CA LEU A 539 -7.91 25.35 -6.83
C LEU A 539 -6.80 24.64 -6.07
N GLY A 540 -5.76 25.36 -5.70
CA GLY A 540 -4.63 24.85 -4.94
C GLY A 540 -4.84 25.01 -3.42
N PHE A 541 -4.35 24.03 -2.65
CA PHE A 541 -4.18 24.10 -1.20
C PHE A 541 -2.73 23.81 -0.87
N VAL A 542 -2.09 24.64 -0.07
CA VAL A 542 -0.66 24.54 0.23
C VAL A 542 -0.39 24.55 1.73
N VAL A 543 0.51 23.67 2.18
CA VAL A 543 1.08 23.67 3.52
C VAL A 543 2.49 24.22 3.46
N LEU A 544 2.80 25.18 4.30
CA LEU A 544 4.13 25.80 4.36
C LEU A 544 5.12 24.90 5.12
N LYS A 545 6.40 25.04 4.79
CA LYS A 545 7.48 24.48 5.60
C LYS A 545 7.54 25.16 6.96
N ASP A 546 7.93 24.43 8.00
CA ASP A 546 8.06 24.97 9.33
C ASP A 546 9.09 26.11 9.37
N GLY A 547 8.73 27.19 10.06
CA GLY A 547 9.57 28.39 10.20
C GLY A 547 9.57 29.33 8.99
N VAL A 548 8.93 28.98 7.88
CA VAL A 548 8.79 29.88 6.74
C VAL A 548 7.70 30.91 7.01
N LYS A 549 8.06 32.18 6.84
CA LYS A 549 7.14 33.32 6.90
C LYS A 549 7.09 33.98 5.54
N ILE A 550 5.97 33.83 4.86
CA ILE A 550 5.67 34.46 3.57
C ILE A 550 4.24 34.98 3.62
N ASP A 551 4.00 36.12 3.00
CA ASP A 551 2.62 36.62 2.86
C ASP A 551 1.82 35.70 1.97
N PRO A 552 0.62 35.23 2.40
CA PRO A 552 -0.19 34.31 1.60
C PRO A 552 -0.56 34.83 0.21
N THR A 553 -0.75 36.16 0.08
CA THR A 553 -1.08 36.78 -1.21
C THR A 553 0.13 36.81 -2.16
N GLU A 554 1.31 37.08 -1.61
CA GLU A 554 2.56 37.01 -2.38
C GLU A 554 2.84 35.61 -2.88
N LEU A 555 2.70 34.63 -1.99
CA LEU A 555 2.85 33.21 -2.35
C LEU A 555 1.86 32.80 -3.44
N GLU A 556 0.58 33.16 -3.31
CA GLU A 556 -0.45 32.85 -4.32
C GLU A 556 -0.04 33.41 -5.70
N LEU A 557 0.37 34.66 -5.79
CA LEU A 557 0.82 35.28 -7.03
C LEU A 557 2.01 34.55 -7.66
N GLU A 558 2.99 34.16 -6.85
CA GLU A 558 4.14 33.40 -7.32
C GLU A 558 3.75 32.02 -7.85
N LEU A 559 2.87 31.29 -7.15
CA LEU A 559 2.40 29.97 -7.54
C LEU A 559 1.56 30.04 -8.83
N VAL A 560 0.63 30.99 -8.92
CA VAL A 560 -0.17 31.24 -10.11
C VAL A 560 0.73 31.56 -11.31
N SER A 561 1.73 32.42 -11.14
CA SER A 561 2.70 32.76 -12.16
C SER A 561 3.49 31.53 -12.63
N LYS A 562 3.97 30.69 -11.69
CA LYS A 562 4.71 29.46 -12.02
C LYS A 562 3.88 28.49 -12.84
N VAL A 563 2.66 28.18 -12.39
CA VAL A 563 1.75 27.27 -13.13
C VAL A 563 1.44 27.83 -14.52
N ARG A 564 1.16 29.13 -14.63
CA ARG A 564 0.90 29.77 -15.91
C ARG A 564 2.10 29.73 -16.87
N ASN A 565 3.32 29.88 -16.34
CA ASN A 565 4.53 29.86 -17.16
C ASN A 565 4.92 28.47 -17.63
N GLN A 566 4.59 27.43 -16.88
CA GLN A 566 5.00 26.06 -17.17
C GLN A 566 3.93 25.26 -17.94
N ILE A 567 2.65 25.39 -17.57
CA ILE A 567 1.53 24.70 -18.25
C ILE A 567 0.87 25.62 -19.30
N GLY A 568 0.89 26.92 -19.05
CA GLY A 568 0.22 27.90 -19.91
C GLY A 568 -1.07 28.46 -19.29
N ALA A 569 -1.60 29.51 -19.94
CA ALA A 569 -2.84 30.16 -19.50
C ALA A 569 -4.07 29.23 -19.55
N VAL A 570 -3.99 28.15 -20.29
CA VAL A 570 -5.05 27.11 -20.42
C VAL A 570 -5.33 26.45 -19.07
N ALA A 571 -4.35 26.34 -18.17
CA ALA A 571 -4.52 25.77 -16.84
C ALA A 571 -5.57 26.52 -16.00
N CYS A 572 -5.74 27.82 -16.24
CA CYS A 572 -6.65 28.67 -15.46
C CYS A 572 -6.47 28.57 -13.94
N PHE A 573 -5.26 28.20 -13.50
CA PHE A 573 -4.92 28.16 -12.08
C PHE A 573 -4.82 29.60 -11.57
N LYS A 574 -5.78 29.98 -10.74
CA LYS A 574 -5.91 31.39 -10.30
C LYS A 574 -5.76 31.56 -8.80
N GLN A 575 -5.80 30.48 -8.04
CA GLN A 575 -5.88 30.54 -6.58
C GLN A 575 -5.15 29.39 -5.91
N ALA A 576 -4.40 29.74 -4.85
CA ALA A 576 -3.73 28.79 -3.96
C ALA A 576 -3.89 29.24 -2.50
N LEU A 577 -4.59 28.46 -1.70
CA LEU A 577 -4.93 28.76 -0.32
C LEU A 577 -3.94 28.09 0.65
N VAL A 578 -3.42 28.87 1.60
CA VAL A 578 -2.55 28.31 2.65
C VAL A 578 -3.40 27.67 3.74
N VAL A 579 -3.07 26.43 4.08
CA VAL A 579 -3.70 25.62 5.13
C VAL A 579 -2.63 25.06 6.09
N GLU A 580 -3.00 24.75 7.31
CA GLU A 580 -2.05 24.17 8.27
C GLU A 580 -1.71 22.73 7.91
N ARG A 581 -2.68 21.98 7.38
CA ARG A 581 -2.54 20.57 6.94
C ARG A 581 -3.59 20.20 5.90
N LEU A 582 -3.26 19.19 5.11
CA LEU A 582 -4.19 18.61 4.13
C LEU A 582 -4.95 17.44 4.76
N PRO A 583 -6.25 17.29 4.49
CA PRO A 583 -7.00 16.09 4.85
C PRO A 583 -6.43 14.86 4.14
N LYS A 584 -6.03 13.86 4.92
CA LYS A 584 -5.41 12.63 4.43
C LYS A 584 -6.08 11.41 5.04
N THR A 585 -6.00 10.30 4.33
CA THR A 585 -6.23 9.00 4.92
C THR A 585 -5.10 8.64 5.86
N ARG A 586 -5.32 7.67 6.76
CA ARG A 586 -4.27 7.11 7.63
C ARG A 586 -3.10 6.48 6.86
N SER A 587 -3.29 6.14 5.58
CA SER A 587 -2.21 5.71 4.68
C SER A 587 -1.47 6.88 4.01
N GLY A 588 -1.80 8.12 4.35
CA GLY A 588 -1.16 9.33 3.81
C GLY A 588 -1.77 9.87 2.51
N LYS A 589 -2.76 9.20 1.91
CA LYS A 589 -3.39 9.66 0.67
C LYS A 589 -4.25 10.90 0.92
N ILE A 590 -4.04 11.95 0.14
CA ILE A 590 -4.84 13.17 0.19
C ILE A 590 -6.29 12.87 -0.24
N LEU A 591 -7.24 13.38 0.51
CA LEU A 591 -8.68 13.20 0.29
C LEU A 591 -9.24 14.24 -0.70
N ARG A 592 -8.71 14.28 -1.94
CA ARG A 592 -9.06 15.29 -2.96
C ARG A 592 -10.55 15.37 -3.22
N ARG A 593 -11.24 14.23 -3.29
CA ARG A 593 -12.71 14.21 -3.47
C ARG A 593 -13.44 14.97 -2.37
N THR A 594 -13.07 14.77 -1.12
CA THR A 594 -13.71 15.44 0.02
C THR A 594 -13.36 16.93 0.02
N ILE A 595 -12.11 17.29 -0.26
CA ILE A 595 -11.68 18.69 -0.42
C ILE A 595 -12.51 19.38 -1.52
N ARG A 596 -12.70 18.73 -2.67
CA ARG A 596 -13.52 19.25 -3.77
C ARG A 596 -14.98 19.46 -3.34
N GLN A 597 -15.59 18.47 -2.69
CA GLN A 597 -16.96 18.58 -2.21
C GLN A 597 -17.15 19.77 -1.26
N ILE A 598 -16.19 19.98 -0.35
CA ILE A 598 -16.20 21.14 0.54
C ILE A 598 -16.08 22.44 -0.27
N ALA A 599 -15.18 22.49 -1.25
CA ALA A 599 -14.96 23.67 -2.08
C ALA A 599 -16.17 24.01 -2.97
N ASP A 600 -16.89 22.99 -3.45
CA ASP A 600 -18.13 23.15 -4.24
C ASP A 600 -19.37 23.39 -3.35
N GLY A 601 -19.23 23.38 -2.02
CA GLY A 601 -20.35 23.54 -1.08
C GLY A 601 -21.32 22.35 -1.07
N GLU A 602 -20.87 21.18 -1.53
CA GLU A 602 -21.65 19.95 -1.54
C GLU A 602 -21.72 19.31 -0.15
N GLN A 603 -22.79 18.55 0.09
CA GLN A 603 -22.85 17.70 1.28
C GLN A 603 -21.83 16.56 1.15
N TYR A 604 -21.05 16.35 2.18
CA TYR A 604 -20.08 15.27 2.22
C TYR A 604 -20.19 14.46 3.51
N ALA A 605 -19.86 13.18 3.43
CA ALA A 605 -19.66 12.34 4.61
C ALA A 605 -18.19 12.39 5.02
N VAL A 606 -17.92 12.53 6.31
CA VAL A 606 -16.54 12.44 6.83
C VAL A 606 -16.00 11.05 6.49
N PRO A 607 -14.91 10.96 5.67
CA PRO A 607 -14.37 9.66 5.32
C PRO A 607 -13.89 8.91 6.56
N SER A 608 -14.34 7.68 6.74
CA SER A 608 -13.96 6.83 7.87
C SER A 608 -12.45 6.49 7.90
N THR A 609 -11.80 6.61 6.75
CA THR A 609 -10.35 6.40 6.58
C THR A 609 -9.51 7.63 6.90
N ILE A 610 -10.12 8.76 7.22
CA ILE A 610 -9.40 10.00 7.53
C ILE A 610 -8.53 9.85 8.77
N ASP A 611 -7.32 10.40 8.71
CA ASP A 611 -6.39 10.40 9.83
C ASP A 611 -6.87 11.33 10.95
N ASP A 612 -7.14 12.58 10.61
CA ASP A 612 -7.65 13.59 11.52
C ASP A 612 -8.84 14.35 10.91
N PRO A 613 -10.07 14.09 11.38
CA PRO A 613 -11.25 14.79 10.89
C PRO A 613 -11.23 16.31 11.05
N SER A 614 -10.45 16.84 12.02
CA SER A 614 -10.38 18.29 12.23
C SER A 614 -9.71 19.03 11.06
N SER A 615 -8.94 18.33 10.23
CA SER A 615 -8.35 18.89 9.01
C SER A 615 -9.41 19.33 7.98
N LEU A 616 -10.59 18.75 7.98
CA LEU A 616 -11.70 19.18 7.12
C LEU A 616 -12.23 20.55 7.55
N ASN A 617 -12.35 20.80 8.86
CA ASN A 617 -12.78 22.09 9.39
C ASN A 617 -11.81 23.22 9.02
N GLU A 618 -10.54 22.91 8.85
CA GLU A 618 -9.53 23.89 8.40
C GLU A 618 -9.76 24.28 6.94
N ILE A 619 -10.05 23.31 6.06
CA ILE A 619 -10.43 23.60 4.68
C ILE A 619 -11.70 24.46 4.63
N GLU A 620 -12.73 24.13 5.41
CA GLU A 620 -13.97 24.92 5.50
C GLU A 620 -13.70 26.35 5.94
N LYS A 621 -12.87 26.56 6.97
CA LYS A 621 -12.52 27.90 7.49
C LYS A 621 -11.80 28.74 6.43
N VAL A 622 -10.80 28.17 5.75
CA VAL A 622 -10.05 28.90 4.74
C VAL A 622 -10.94 29.26 3.55
N LEU A 623 -11.84 28.39 3.15
CA LEU A 623 -12.82 28.65 2.09
C LEU A 623 -13.91 29.66 2.53
N ALA A 624 -14.24 29.75 3.81
CA ALA A 624 -15.23 30.69 4.35
C ALA A 624 -14.67 32.11 4.51
N THR A 625 -13.33 32.29 4.56
CA THR A 625 -12.70 33.59 4.73
C THR A 625 -12.85 34.43 3.44
N PRO A 626 -13.47 35.62 3.49
CA PRO A 626 -13.58 36.48 2.32
C PRO A 626 -12.18 36.94 1.88
N LEU A 627 -11.84 36.72 0.61
CA LEU A 627 -10.62 37.23 0.01
C LEU A 627 -10.65 38.74 -0.07
N SER A 628 -9.53 39.38 0.26
CA SER A 628 -9.35 40.84 0.28
C SER A 628 -9.36 41.51 -1.12
N SER A 629 -9.63 40.78 -2.21
CA SER A 629 -9.77 41.36 -3.55
C SER A 629 -10.63 40.49 -4.47
N GLY A 630 -11.90 40.93 -4.67
CA GLY A 630 -12.73 40.59 -5.84
C GLY A 630 -13.22 39.15 -5.96
N GLY A 631 -14.49 38.96 -5.65
CA GLY A 631 -15.42 37.95 -6.16
C GLY A 631 -14.93 36.52 -6.33
N ARG A 632 -15.52 35.59 -5.56
CA ARG A 632 -15.53 34.16 -5.94
C ARG A 632 -16.10 34.04 -7.33
N PHE A 633 -15.32 33.49 -8.25
CA PHE A 633 -15.74 33.03 -9.59
C PHE A 633 -16.85 33.91 -10.25
N SER A 634 -16.50 35.09 -10.77
CA SER A 634 -17.30 35.84 -11.74
C SER A 634 -16.61 35.82 -13.10
#